data_21af821af8328e6850d0005c120a5e93
#
_entry.id   21af821af8328e6850d0005c120a5e93
#
_cell.length_a   1.000
_cell.length_b   1.000
_cell.length_c   1.000
_cell.angle_alpha   90.00
_cell.angle_beta   90.00
_cell.angle_gamma   90.00
#
_symmetry.space_group_name_H-M   'P 1'
#
loop_
_entity.id
_entity.type
_entity.pdbx_description
1 polymer ?
#
loop_
_entity_poly.entity_id
_entity_poly.type
_entity_poly.pdbx_seq_one_letter_code
_entity_poly.pdbx_strand_id
1 'polypeptide(L)'
;MILKRQEKDGVIKAMYSSSNICASTYNTVNNELTIIFNHGGQYKYADVTKTDYMRFELAESQGSVLNTHIKKYTSTKLDGVDTTEIIKEVEALKEDEDKHVSPEVATKTMLETMSNIISNYLKNGNVTATSLKELKGSISTYENVTKKEVVEHE
;
A
#
# COMPACT_ATOMS: atom_id res chain seq x y z
N MET A 1 -3.64 3.93 -0.74
CA MET A 1 -2.80 3.91 -1.96
C MET A 1 -3.13 2.68 -2.80
N ILE A 2 -3.21 2.86 -4.10
CA ILE A 2 -3.55 1.78 -5.05
C ILE A 2 -2.34 0.86 -5.24
N LEU A 3 -2.54 -0.44 -5.03
CA LEU A 3 -1.52 -1.47 -5.30
C LEU A 3 -1.67 -2.07 -6.71
N LYS A 4 -2.91 -2.24 -7.15
CA LYS A 4 -3.24 -2.80 -8.45
C LYS A 4 -4.56 -2.23 -8.94
N ARG A 5 -4.64 -1.90 -10.22
CA ARG A 5 -5.86 -1.40 -10.86
C ARG A 5 -6.06 -2.09 -12.20
N GLN A 6 -7.27 -2.54 -12.44
CA GLN A 6 -7.66 -3.17 -13.69
C GLN A 6 -9.02 -2.66 -14.12
N GLU A 7 -9.15 -2.29 -15.37
CA GLU A 7 -10.42 -1.87 -15.96
C GLU A 7 -10.73 -2.72 -17.18
N LYS A 8 -11.92 -3.35 -17.19
CA LYS A 8 -12.38 -4.19 -18.28
C LYS A 8 -13.90 -4.18 -18.34
N ASP A 9 -14.45 -4.00 -19.54
CA ASP A 9 -15.89 -4.06 -19.81
C ASP A 9 -16.74 -3.13 -18.93
N GLY A 10 -16.23 -1.94 -18.62
CA GLY A 10 -16.91 -0.97 -17.78
C GLY A 10 -16.83 -1.26 -16.26
N VAL A 11 -16.05 -2.23 -15.86
CA VAL A 11 -15.83 -2.59 -14.45
C VAL A 11 -14.39 -2.27 -14.06
N ILE A 12 -14.23 -1.48 -13.00
CA ILE A 12 -12.93 -1.10 -12.44
C ILE A 12 -12.70 -1.90 -11.16
N LYS A 13 -11.64 -2.68 -11.11
CA LYS A 13 -11.18 -3.39 -9.92
C LYS A 13 -9.89 -2.78 -9.42
N ALA A 14 -9.83 -2.46 -8.13
CA ALA A 14 -8.65 -1.90 -7.51
C ALA A 14 -8.36 -2.57 -6.17
N MET A 15 -7.08 -2.69 -5.85
CA MET A 15 -6.57 -3.21 -4.58
C MET A 15 -5.76 -2.12 -3.89
N TYR A 16 -5.86 -2.04 -2.58
CA TYR A 16 -5.33 -0.92 -1.79
C TYR A 16 -4.42 -1.35 -0.66
N SER A 17 -3.42 -0.53 -0.42
CA SER A 17 -2.65 -0.54 0.83
C SER A 17 -3.36 0.37 1.84
N SER A 18 -4.33 -0.18 2.55
CA SER A 18 -5.13 0.54 3.55
C SER A 18 -5.25 -0.30 4.82
N SER A 19 -5.36 0.37 5.96
CA SER A 19 -5.58 -0.30 7.25
C SER A 19 -6.94 -0.99 7.37
N ASN A 20 -7.94 -0.54 6.60
CA ASN A 20 -9.31 -1.04 6.68
C ASN A 20 -9.83 -1.67 5.40
N ILE A 21 -9.42 -1.18 4.24
CA ILE A 21 -9.98 -1.55 2.94
C ILE A 21 -8.96 -2.31 2.11
N CYS A 22 -9.38 -3.48 1.64
CA CYS A 22 -8.57 -4.39 0.85
C CYS A 22 -8.72 -4.11 -0.66
N ALA A 23 -9.95 -4.02 -1.14
CA ALA A 23 -10.23 -3.90 -2.57
C ALA A 23 -11.57 -3.21 -2.83
N SER A 24 -11.75 -2.75 -4.06
CA SER A 24 -13.03 -2.24 -4.55
C SER A 24 -13.31 -2.73 -5.98
N THR A 25 -14.60 -2.82 -6.31
CA THR A 25 -15.09 -3.05 -7.66
C THR A 25 -16.15 -2.00 -7.98
N TYR A 26 -15.94 -1.21 -9.00
CA TYR A 26 -16.88 -0.18 -9.44
C TYR A 26 -17.39 -0.49 -10.83
N ASN A 27 -18.72 -0.61 -10.97
CA ASN A 27 -19.38 -0.79 -12.25
C ASN A 27 -19.85 0.56 -12.79
N THR A 28 -19.21 1.01 -13.87
CA THR A 28 -19.51 2.32 -14.47
C THR A 28 -20.85 2.36 -15.20
N VAL A 29 -21.44 1.22 -15.49
CA VAL A 29 -22.72 1.12 -16.21
C VAL A 29 -23.91 1.39 -15.27
N ASN A 30 -23.88 0.79 -14.07
CA ASN A 30 -24.96 0.91 -13.09
C ASN A 30 -24.59 1.70 -11.85
N ASN A 31 -23.36 2.24 -11.79
CA ASN A 31 -22.84 3.03 -10.66
C ASN A 31 -22.83 2.28 -9.31
N GLU A 32 -22.65 0.99 -9.34
CA GLU A 32 -22.50 0.17 -8.12
C GLU A 32 -21.03 0.09 -7.70
N LEU A 33 -20.78 0.38 -6.44
CA LEU A 33 -19.47 0.23 -5.80
C LEU A 33 -19.51 -0.88 -4.76
N THR A 34 -18.68 -1.89 -4.93
CA THR A 34 -18.48 -2.95 -3.94
C THR A 34 -17.15 -2.74 -3.24
N ILE A 35 -17.14 -2.75 -1.92
CA ILE A 35 -15.94 -2.57 -1.09
C ILE A 35 -15.70 -3.85 -0.28
N ILE A 36 -14.47 -4.34 -0.31
CA ILE A 36 -14.00 -5.47 0.47
C ILE A 36 -13.08 -4.94 1.57
N PHE A 37 -13.43 -5.24 2.82
CA PHE A 37 -12.65 -4.85 3.99
C PHE A 37 -11.59 -5.90 4.34
N ASN A 38 -10.54 -5.48 5.01
CA ASN A 38 -9.45 -6.38 5.43
C ASN A 38 -9.90 -7.54 6.33
N HIS A 39 -10.98 -7.34 7.08
CA HIS A 39 -11.57 -8.40 7.91
C HIS A 39 -12.44 -9.41 7.14
N GLY A 40 -12.59 -9.24 5.82
CA GLY A 40 -13.35 -10.13 4.95
C GLY A 40 -14.80 -9.71 4.69
N GLY A 41 -15.28 -8.66 5.33
CA GLY A 41 -16.63 -8.13 5.08
C GLY A 41 -16.71 -7.46 3.70
N GLN A 42 -17.86 -7.61 3.05
CA GLN A 42 -18.11 -7.01 1.74
C GLN A 42 -19.42 -6.24 1.76
N TYR A 43 -19.38 -5.00 1.24
CA TYR A 43 -20.54 -4.12 1.15
C TYR A 43 -20.68 -3.55 -0.25
N LYS A 44 -21.93 -3.51 -0.75
CA LYS A 44 -22.28 -2.90 -2.02
C LYS A 44 -23.00 -1.59 -1.79
N TYR A 45 -22.56 -0.52 -2.45
CA TYR A 45 -23.16 0.80 -2.42
C TYR A 45 -23.81 1.10 -3.77
N ALA A 46 -25.07 1.54 -3.76
CA ALA A 46 -25.83 1.83 -4.97
C ALA A 46 -25.74 3.29 -5.36
N ASP A 47 -25.81 3.55 -6.65
CA ASP A 47 -25.85 4.90 -7.22
C ASP A 47 -24.68 5.81 -6.84
N VAL A 48 -23.50 5.23 -6.68
CA VAL A 48 -22.27 5.97 -6.40
C VAL A 48 -21.84 6.72 -7.65
N THR A 49 -21.73 8.05 -7.54
CA THR A 49 -21.25 8.86 -8.66
C THR A 49 -19.80 8.54 -9.01
N LYS A 50 -19.45 8.67 -10.29
CA LYS A 50 -18.08 8.47 -10.74
C LYS A 50 -17.11 9.42 -10.02
N THR A 51 -17.53 10.64 -9.74
CA THR A 51 -16.74 11.63 -9.01
C THR A 51 -16.41 11.16 -7.60
N ASP A 52 -17.38 10.65 -6.84
CA ASP A 52 -17.15 10.14 -5.50
C ASP A 52 -16.30 8.86 -5.50
N TYR A 53 -16.53 7.98 -6.49
CA TYR A 53 -15.68 6.81 -6.68
C TYR A 53 -14.23 7.19 -6.97
N MET A 54 -13.98 8.15 -7.86
CA MET A 54 -12.62 8.62 -8.16
C MET A 54 -11.95 9.25 -6.95
N ARG A 55 -12.68 9.99 -6.12
CA ARG A 55 -12.17 10.52 -4.85
C ARG A 55 -11.73 9.39 -3.92
N PHE A 56 -12.54 8.34 -3.83
CA PHE A 56 -12.21 7.15 -3.05
C PHE A 56 -10.96 6.44 -3.59
N GLU A 57 -10.91 6.19 -4.89
CA GLU A 57 -9.81 5.48 -5.54
C GLU A 57 -8.48 6.22 -5.37
N LEU A 58 -8.47 7.54 -5.56
CA LEU A 58 -7.28 8.38 -5.52
C LEU A 58 -6.92 8.91 -4.13
N ALA A 59 -7.68 8.57 -3.10
CA ALA A 59 -7.48 9.07 -1.75
C ALA A 59 -6.16 8.56 -1.15
N GLU A 60 -5.52 9.39 -0.35
CA GLU A 60 -4.42 8.96 0.52
C GLU A 60 -4.93 7.98 1.59
N SER A 61 -6.15 8.19 2.07
CA SER A 61 -6.83 7.30 3.00
C SER A 61 -8.21 6.92 2.46
N GLN A 62 -8.33 5.69 1.97
CA GLN A 62 -9.61 5.16 1.48
C GLN A 62 -10.68 5.12 2.58
N GLY A 63 -10.29 4.78 3.81
CA GLY A 63 -11.21 4.75 4.94
C GLY A 63 -11.80 6.12 5.27
N SER A 64 -11.02 7.18 5.15
CA SER A 64 -11.49 8.55 5.38
C SER A 64 -12.54 8.97 4.33
N VAL A 65 -12.26 8.73 3.05
CA VAL A 65 -13.21 9.06 1.97
C VAL A 65 -14.45 8.18 2.03
N LEU A 66 -14.31 6.91 2.42
CA LEU A 66 -15.45 6.04 2.68
C LEU A 66 -16.41 6.67 3.69
N ASN A 67 -15.89 7.14 4.82
CA ASN A 67 -16.70 7.75 5.88
C ASN A 67 -17.35 9.07 5.46
N THR A 68 -16.68 9.89 4.66
CA THR A 68 -17.14 11.24 4.32
C THR A 68 -17.96 11.31 3.02
N HIS A 69 -17.69 10.45 2.04
CA HIS A 69 -18.29 10.55 0.70
C HIS A 69 -19.06 9.30 0.26
N ILE A 70 -18.74 8.13 0.77
CA ILE A 70 -19.33 6.86 0.30
C ILE A 70 -20.46 6.38 1.22
N LYS A 71 -20.32 6.51 2.53
CA LYS A 71 -21.34 6.04 3.50
C LYS A 71 -22.70 6.71 3.36
N LYS A 72 -22.81 7.84 2.69
CA LYS A 72 -24.08 8.50 2.39
C LYS A 72 -24.96 7.71 1.41
N TYR A 73 -24.38 6.82 0.64
CA TYR A 73 -25.09 5.99 -0.33
C TYR A 73 -25.76 4.79 0.35
N THR A 74 -26.82 4.27 -0.28
CA THR A 74 -27.49 3.06 0.20
C THR A 74 -26.55 1.88 0.11
N SER A 75 -26.33 1.20 1.22
CA SER A 75 -25.44 0.06 1.30
C SER A 75 -26.16 -1.24 1.62
N THR A 76 -25.66 -2.33 1.08
CA THR A 76 -26.12 -3.68 1.35
C THR A 76 -24.92 -4.55 1.71
N LYS A 77 -24.96 -5.21 2.86
CA LYS A 77 -23.93 -6.18 3.23
C LYS A 77 -24.11 -7.44 2.39
N LEU A 78 -23.00 -7.90 1.79
CA LEU A 78 -22.97 -9.14 1.03
C LEU A 78 -22.46 -10.27 1.91
N ASP A 79 -23.36 -11.19 2.27
CA ASP A 79 -23.04 -12.36 3.09
C ASP A 79 -22.69 -13.57 2.23
N GLY A 80 -21.83 -14.45 2.73
CA GLY A 80 -21.49 -15.72 2.10
C GLY A 80 -20.51 -15.61 0.94
N VAL A 81 -19.90 -14.46 0.71
CA VAL A 81 -18.87 -14.28 -0.31
C VAL A 81 -17.51 -14.60 0.28
N ASP A 82 -16.76 -15.50 -0.36
CA ASP A 82 -15.40 -15.82 0.05
C ASP A 82 -14.42 -14.78 -0.52
N THR A 83 -13.83 -13.97 0.36
CA THR A 83 -12.85 -12.93 0.02
C THR A 83 -11.42 -13.33 0.35
N THR A 84 -11.19 -14.56 0.79
CA THR A 84 -9.89 -15.03 1.27
C THR A 84 -8.78 -14.90 0.24
N GLU A 85 -9.03 -15.25 -1.02
CA GLU A 85 -8.03 -15.15 -2.08
C GLU A 85 -7.68 -13.71 -2.42
N ILE A 86 -8.65 -12.81 -2.42
CA ILE A 86 -8.43 -11.39 -2.67
C ILE A 86 -7.58 -10.77 -1.55
N ILE A 87 -7.86 -11.11 -0.30
CA ILE A 87 -7.09 -10.66 0.86
C ILE A 87 -5.65 -11.16 0.77
N LYS A 88 -5.43 -12.43 0.41
CA LYS A 88 -4.09 -12.99 0.20
C LYS A 88 -3.33 -12.28 -0.93
N GLU A 89 -3.99 -11.99 -2.04
CA GLU A 89 -3.38 -11.25 -3.15
C GLU A 89 -2.94 -9.85 -2.71
N VAL A 90 -3.79 -9.14 -1.98
CA VAL A 90 -3.46 -7.81 -1.45
C VAL A 90 -2.28 -7.86 -0.48
N GLU A 91 -2.24 -8.83 0.42
CA GLU A 91 -1.11 -9.03 1.34
C GLU A 91 0.19 -9.30 0.59
N ALA A 92 0.15 -10.14 -0.44
CA ALA A 92 1.30 -10.41 -1.29
C ALA A 92 1.79 -9.14 -2.03
N LEU A 93 0.88 -8.31 -2.52
CA LEU A 93 1.20 -7.03 -3.17
C LEU A 93 1.82 -6.04 -2.18
N LYS A 94 1.34 -5.99 -0.96
CA LYS A 94 1.92 -5.16 0.12
C LYS A 94 3.35 -5.58 0.44
N GLU A 95 3.61 -6.88 0.54
CA GLU A 95 4.95 -7.40 0.79
C GLU A 95 5.92 -7.07 -0.35
N ASP A 96 5.47 -7.16 -1.60
CA ASP A 96 6.28 -6.80 -2.77
C ASP A 96 6.61 -5.30 -2.78
N GLU A 97 5.67 -4.45 -2.40
CA GLU A 97 5.90 -3.00 -2.30
C GLU A 97 6.92 -2.67 -1.22
N ASP A 98 6.81 -3.30 -0.04
CA ASP A 98 7.77 -3.12 1.05
C ASP A 98 9.18 -3.62 0.69
N LYS A 99 9.30 -4.62 -0.16
CA LYS A 99 10.57 -5.14 -0.67
C LYS A 99 11.13 -4.32 -1.83
N HIS A 100 10.32 -3.50 -2.48
CA HIS A 100 10.71 -2.75 -3.67
C HIS A 100 11.24 -1.35 -3.32
N VAL A 101 12.35 -1.33 -2.61
CA VAL A 101 13.09 -0.10 -2.31
C VAL A 101 13.97 0.25 -3.51
N SER A 102 13.84 1.48 -4.04
CA SER A 102 14.70 1.92 -5.15
C SER A 102 16.15 2.07 -4.69
N PRO A 103 17.16 1.90 -5.59
CA PRO A 103 18.57 2.11 -5.26
C PRO A 103 18.86 3.50 -4.68
N GLU A 104 18.20 4.53 -5.18
CA GLU A 104 18.35 5.92 -4.68
C GLU A 104 17.88 6.05 -3.23
N VAL A 105 16.73 5.49 -2.89
CA VAL A 105 16.19 5.52 -1.52
C VAL A 105 17.07 4.70 -0.59
N ALA A 106 17.54 3.52 -1.00
CA ALA A 106 18.44 2.69 -0.22
C ALA A 106 19.77 3.40 0.07
N THR A 107 20.36 4.07 -0.93
CA THR A 107 21.59 4.86 -0.80
C THR A 107 21.39 6.04 0.16
N LYS A 108 20.31 6.79 0.00
CA LYS A 108 19.96 7.93 0.85
C LYS A 108 19.80 7.51 2.30
N THR A 109 19.04 6.46 2.57
CA THR A 109 18.82 5.93 3.92
C THR A 109 20.13 5.50 4.57
N MET A 110 20.98 4.80 3.84
CA MET A 110 22.30 4.37 4.34
C MET A 110 23.18 5.57 4.72
N LEU A 111 23.25 6.59 3.85
CA LEU A 111 24.05 7.81 4.09
C LEU A 111 23.52 8.62 5.27
N GLU A 112 22.21 8.77 5.41
CA GLU A 112 21.60 9.46 6.55
C GLU A 112 21.88 8.72 7.86
N THR A 113 21.79 7.39 7.88
CA THR A 113 22.10 6.58 9.05
C THR A 113 23.57 6.71 9.45
N MET A 114 24.50 6.67 8.49
CA MET A 114 25.92 6.88 8.73
C MET A 114 26.20 8.28 9.29
N SER A 115 25.58 9.33 8.73
CA SER A 115 25.73 10.71 9.19
C SER A 115 25.26 10.88 10.63
N ASN A 116 24.13 10.27 10.98
CA ASN A 116 23.60 10.31 12.35
C ASN A 116 24.54 9.62 13.36
N ILE A 117 25.11 8.48 12.97
CA ILE A 117 26.07 7.74 13.81
C ILE A 117 27.32 8.57 14.04
N ILE A 118 27.88 9.17 12.99
CA ILE A 118 29.07 10.04 13.09
C ILE A 118 28.77 11.23 14.00
N SER A 119 27.63 11.89 13.82
CA SER A 119 27.23 13.04 14.66
C SER A 119 27.11 12.65 16.13
N ASN A 120 26.50 11.51 16.42
CA ASN A 120 26.37 11.02 17.79
C ASN A 120 27.72 10.66 18.41
N TYR A 121 28.61 10.06 17.64
CA TYR A 121 29.97 9.75 18.10
C TYR A 121 30.76 11.01 18.44
N LEU A 122 30.68 12.03 17.58
CA LEU A 122 31.36 13.29 17.80
C LEU A 122 30.84 14.05 19.07
N LYS A 123 29.54 13.90 19.36
CA LYS A 123 28.93 14.53 20.55
C LYS A 123 29.17 13.76 21.84
N ASN A 124 29.06 12.43 21.80
CA ASN A 124 28.94 11.58 22.98
C ASN A 124 30.14 10.63 23.16
N GLY A 125 31.02 10.52 22.17
CA GLY A 125 32.20 9.67 22.20
C GLY A 125 31.90 8.16 22.14
N ASN A 126 30.65 7.77 21.84
CA ASN A 126 30.27 6.37 21.73
C ASN A 126 29.25 6.13 20.61
N VAL A 127 29.15 4.87 20.21
CA VAL A 127 28.15 4.39 19.25
C VAL A 127 27.28 3.36 19.96
N THR A 128 25.97 3.51 19.88
CA THR A 128 25.03 2.59 20.51
C THR A 128 24.86 1.31 19.68
N ALA A 129 24.54 0.20 20.35
CA ALA A 129 24.23 -1.05 19.68
C ALA A 129 23.03 -0.94 18.72
N THR A 130 22.04 -0.11 19.08
CA THR A 130 20.86 0.19 18.25
C THR A 130 21.28 0.88 16.95
N SER A 131 22.15 1.91 17.01
CA SER A 131 22.67 2.61 15.84
C SER A 131 23.43 1.69 14.90
N LEU A 132 24.25 0.78 15.44
CA LEU A 132 24.97 -0.21 14.64
C LEU A 132 24.03 -1.20 13.95
N LYS A 133 22.95 -1.60 14.61
CA LYS A 133 21.94 -2.49 14.05
C LYS A 133 21.19 -1.81 12.87
N GLU A 134 20.83 -0.55 13.03
CA GLU A 134 20.20 0.25 11.97
C GLU A 134 21.13 0.40 10.76
N LEU A 135 22.41 0.67 10.99
CA LEU A 135 23.41 0.78 9.92
C LEU A 135 23.58 -0.54 9.18
N LYS A 136 23.68 -1.66 9.86
CA LYS A 136 23.77 -2.99 9.25
C LYS A 136 22.53 -3.30 8.40
N GLY A 137 21.34 -2.94 8.89
CA GLY A 137 20.09 -3.08 8.14
C GLY A 137 20.08 -2.24 6.86
N SER A 138 20.50 -0.99 6.94
CA SER A 138 20.58 -0.07 5.79
C SER A 138 21.58 -0.55 4.74
N ILE A 139 22.74 -1.05 5.16
CA ILE A 139 23.77 -1.61 4.26
C ILE A 139 23.25 -2.88 3.58
N SER A 140 22.60 -3.76 4.33
CA SER A 140 22.01 -4.98 3.78
C SER A 140 20.94 -4.68 2.71
N THR A 141 20.09 -3.70 2.96
CA THR A 141 19.10 -3.22 1.99
C THR A 141 19.77 -2.68 0.73
N TYR A 142 20.77 -1.85 0.88
CA TYR A 142 21.55 -1.29 -0.24
C TYR A 142 22.21 -2.39 -1.09
N GLU A 143 22.87 -3.35 -0.46
CA GLU A 143 23.51 -4.47 -1.16
C GLU A 143 22.50 -5.32 -1.93
N ASN A 144 21.35 -5.61 -1.35
CA ASN A 144 20.30 -6.41 -1.99
C ASN A 144 19.71 -5.71 -3.21
N VAL A 145 19.49 -4.41 -3.13
CA VAL A 145 18.94 -3.61 -4.23
C VAL A 145 19.96 -3.50 -5.38
N THR A 146 21.22 -3.21 -5.06
CA THR A 146 22.29 -3.07 -6.09
C THR A 146 22.65 -4.39 -6.75
N LYS A 147 22.62 -5.51 -6.04
CA LYS A 147 22.83 -6.84 -6.63
C LYS A 147 21.76 -7.20 -7.66
N LYS A 148 20.51 -6.83 -7.41
CA LYS A 148 19.42 -7.05 -8.38
C LYS A 148 19.64 -6.29 -9.68
N GLU A 149 20.11 -5.06 -9.62
CA GLU A 149 20.43 -4.27 -10.82
C GLU A 149 21.54 -4.90 -11.66
N VAL A 150 22.58 -5.41 -11.03
CA VAL A 150 23.70 -6.08 -11.75
C VAL A 150 23.22 -7.34 -12.46
N VAL A 151 22.30 -8.11 -11.86
CA VAL A 151 21.74 -9.33 -12.48
C VAL A 151 20.81 -9.01 -13.66
N GLU A 152 20.06 -7.91 -13.62
CA GLU A 152 19.16 -7.50 -14.70
C GLU A 152 19.91 -6.95 -15.92
N HIS A 153 21.16 -6.53 -15.80
CA HIS A 153 22.01 -6.02 -16.88
C HIS A 153 22.93 -7.06 -17.53
N GLU A 154 22.98 -8.25 -17.00
CA GLU A 154 23.65 -9.40 -17.62
C GLU A 154 22.70 -10.18 -18.55
#